data_58f20d14d7c27af1c2b5bae04cfb7de9
#
_entry.id   58f20d14d7c27af1c2b5bae04cfb7de9
#
_cell.length_a   1.000
_cell.length_b   1.000
_cell.length_c   1.000
_cell.angle_alpha   90.00
_cell.angle_beta   90.00
_cell.angle_gamma   90.00
#
_symmetry.space_group_name_H-M   'P 1'
#
loop_
_entity.id
_entity.type
_entity.pdbx_description
1 polymer ?
#
loop_
_entity_poly.entity_id
_entity_poly.type
_entity_poly.pdbx_seq_one_letter_code
_entity_poly.pdbx_strand_id
1 'polypeptide(L)'
;EGLLGGLVHRDFVARHRLDLLFSPWVVGSVALVAELMQMGIILLVARPLDDAIHLIENIIAPMLVANTLGAAMFMRMILDHRAMLEKYSVAFSARALKIAERAMWVLDKGFTQDACQQMARILYEETGVGAVAITDREKLLAFIGIGEDHHLPGTAINSQHTFKAIQHNEVVYADGNLIPYSCNLHPQCRLGSSLVIPLRGEEGSVVGTIKLYEPKRKFFSSINRTLGEGIARLLSGQILASKYNEQKRLLAQSEIKLLQAQINPHFLFNALNTLAAVIRRDPESARQLVLYLSTFFRKSLKRLEGDATLGDEIEHVDAY
;
A
#
# COMPACT_ATOMS: atom_id res chain seq x y z
N GLU A 1 -46.90 -16.08 3.04
CA GLU A 1 -45.45 -16.36 3.06
C GLU A 1 -44.68 -15.22 3.73
N GLY A 2 -44.82 -13.97 3.28
CA GLY A 2 -44.09 -12.83 3.82
C GLY A 2 -44.30 -12.56 5.31
N LEU A 3 -45.51 -12.73 5.82
CA LEU A 3 -45.82 -12.57 7.24
C LEU A 3 -45.09 -13.60 8.12
N LEU A 4 -45.06 -14.87 7.70
CA LEU A 4 -44.37 -15.94 8.42
C LEU A 4 -42.87 -15.70 8.45
N GLY A 5 -42.27 -15.33 7.30
CA GLY A 5 -40.87 -14.98 7.21
C GLY A 5 -40.52 -13.79 8.10
N GLY A 6 -41.36 -12.75 8.13
CA GLY A 6 -41.15 -11.57 8.99
C GLY A 6 -41.25 -11.90 10.50
N LEU A 7 -42.18 -12.80 10.91
CA LEU A 7 -42.26 -13.23 12.29
C LEU A 7 -41.05 -14.04 12.75
N VAL A 8 -40.61 -14.99 11.92
CA VAL A 8 -39.39 -15.77 12.17
C VAL A 8 -38.16 -14.88 12.25
N HIS A 9 -38.03 -13.97 11.31
CA HIS A 9 -36.93 -12.97 11.32
C HIS A 9 -36.91 -12.17 12.64
N ARG A 10 -38.07 -11.64 13.07
CA ARG A 10 -38.18 -10.87 14.30
C ARG A 10 -37.84 -11.71 15.54
N ASP A 11 -38.24 -12.96 15.62
CA ASP A 11 -37.93 -13.86 16.73
C ASP A 11 -36.41 -14.16 16.80
N PHE A 12 -35.78 -14.47 15.68
CA PHE A 12 -34.34 -14.70 15.64
C PHE A 12 -33.50 -13.45 15.96
N VAL A 13 -33.94 -12.27 15.52
CA VAL A 13 -33.31 -11.00 15.89
C VAL A 13 -33.44 -10.73 17.40
N ALA A 14 -34.64 -10.95 17.95
CA ALA A 14 -34.89 -10.78 19.40
C ALA A 14 -34.04 -11.73 20.27
N ARG A 15 -33.74 -12.92 19.78
CA ARG A 15 -32.91 -13.92 20.47
C ARG A 15 -31.41 -13.80 20.17
N HIS A 16 -30.97 -12.79 19.43
CA HIS A 16 -29.56 -12.59 19.00
C HIS A 16 -28.97 -13.82 18.27
N ARG A 17 -29.80 -14.59 17.55
CA ARG A 17 -29.37 -15.78 16.77
C ARG A 17 -29.36 -15.50 15.28
N LEU A 18 -28.71 -14.44 14.86
CA LEU A 18 -28.63 -14.02 13.45
C LEU A 18 -27.97 -15.07 12.54
N ASP A 19 -27.04 -15.85 13.08
CA ASP A 19 -26.34 -16.90 12.32
C ASP A 19 -27.31 -17.99 11.84
N LEU A 20 -28.34 -18.34 12.64
CA LEU A 20 -29.34 -19.34 12.28
C LEU A 20 -30.31 -18.81 11.22
N LEU A 21 -30.55 -17.50 11.17
CA LEU A 21 -31.44 -16.89 10.19
C LEU A 21 -31.00 -17.16 8.74
N PHE A 22 -29.70 -17.22 8.51
CA PHE A 22 -29.11 -17.51 7.19
C PHE A 22 -28.84 -19.01 6.98
N SER A 23 -29.28 -19.89 7.88
CA SER A 23 -29.11 -21.32 7.68
C SER A 23 -30.02 -21.83 6.55
N PRO A 24 -29.51 -22.56 5.54
CA PRO A 24 -30.32 -23.16 4.48
C PRO A 24 -31.44 -24.03 4.99
N TRP A 25 -31.20 -24.73 6.12
CA TRP A 25 -32.23 -25.59 6.76
C TRP A 25 -33.38 -24.78 7.37
N VAL A 26 -33.08 -23.65 8.01
CA VAL A 26 -34.08 -22.75 8.56
C VAL A 26 -34.91 -22.12 7.44
N VAL A 27 -34.26 -21.62 6.40
CA VAL A 27 -34.92 -21.00 5.25
C VAL A 27 -35.81 -22.03 4.52
N GLY A 28 -35.30 -23.22 4.27
CA GLY A 28 -36.09 -24.31 3.69
C GLY A 28 -37.29 -24.73 4.57
N SER A 29 -37.09 -24.83 5.90
CA SER A 29 -38.18 -25.15 6.82
C SER A 29 -39.26 -24.06 6.86
N VAL A 30 -38.86 -22.78 6.84
CA VAL A 30 -39.80 -21.65 6.79
C VAL A 30 -40.58 -21.65 5.47
N ALA A 31 -39.92 -21.93 4.35
CA ALA A 31 -40.56 -22.05 3.04
C ALA A 31 -41.57 -23.21 3.05
N LEU A 32 -41.19 -24.39 3.55
CA LEU A 32 -42.06 -25.55 3.65
C LEU A 32 -43.33 -25.25 4.47
N VAL A 33 -43.17 -24.64 5.65
CA VAL A 33 -44.31 -24.28 6.52
C VAL A 33 -45.20 -23.24 5.84
N ALA A 34 -44.62 -22.26 5.15
CA ALA A 34 -45.38 -21.25 4.42
C ALA A 34 -46.21 -21.85 3.28
N GLU A 35 -45.64 -22.79 2.53
CA GLU A 35 -46.36 -23.52 1.48
C GLU A 35 -47.51 -24.38 2.04
N LEU A 36 -47.29 -25.12 3.13
CA LEU A 36 -48.33 -25.88 3.78
C LEU A 36 -49.47 -24.97 4.29
N MET A 37 -49.16 -23.83 4.87
CA MET A 37 -50.15 -22.83 5.26
C MET A 37 -50.93 -22.30 4.05
N GLN A 38 -50.28 -22.05 2.94
CA GLN A 38 -50.92 -21.60 1.71
C GLN A 38 -51.93 -22.65 1.19
N MET A 39 -51.54 -23.94 1.16
CA MET A 39 -52.45 -25.04 0.80
C MET A 39 -53.65 -25.10 1.74
N GLY A 40 -53.43 -24.96 3.06
CA GLY A 40 -54.51 -24.91 4.05
C GLY A 40 -55.48 -23.76 3.80
N ILE A 41 -54.99 -22.57 3.44
CA ILE A 41 -55.85 -21.43 3.12
C ILE A 41 -56.66 -21.68 1.85
N ILE A 42 -56.09 -22.30 0.83
CA ILE A 42 -56.81 -22.67 -0.41
C ILE A 42 -57.95 -23.59 -0.10
N LEU A 43 -57.77 -24.64 0.72
CA LEU A 43 -58.81 -25.55 1.14
C LEU A 43 -59.95 -24.91 1.94
N LEU A 44 -59.62 -23.87 2.75
CA LEU A 44 -60.61 -23.18 3.56
C LEU A 44 -61.47 -22.19 2.74
N VAL A 45 -60.88 -21.54 1.76
CA VAL A 45 -61.49 -20.40 1.04
C VAL A 45 -62.07 -20.79 -0.32
N ALA A 46 -61.45 -21.71 -1.05
CA ALA A 46 -61.86 -22.06 -2.41
C ALA A 46 -63.16 -22.89 -2.41
N ARG A 47 -64.03 -22.57 -3.38
CA ARG A 47 -65.30 -23.27 -3.61
C ARG A 47 -65.51 -23.45 -5.13
N PRO A 48 -65.99 -24.61 -5.63
CA PRO A 48 -66.38 -25.83 -4.86
C PRO A 48 -65.19 -26.58 -4.30
N LEU A 49 -65.35 -27.34 -3.24
CA LEU A 49 -64.27 -27.99 -2.51
C LEU A 49 -63.54 -29.06 -3.37
N ASP A 50 -64.28 -29.77 -4.21
CA ASP A 50 -63.73 -30.85 -5.06
C ASP A 50 -62.71 -30.33 -6.03
N ASP A 51 -62.95 -29.17 -6.65
CA ASP A 51 -61.99 -28.50 -7.55
C ASP A 51 -60.72 -28.04 -6.81
N ALA A 52 -60.89 -27.56 -5.58
CA ALA A 52 -59.79 -27.16 -4.73
C ALA A 52 -58.88 -28.34 -4.34
N ILE A 53 -59.48 -29.51 -4.04
CA ILE A 53 -58.73 -30.73 -3.74
C ILE A 53 -57.93 -31.19 -4.97
N HIS A 54 -58.58 -31.28 -6.14
CA HIS A 54 -57.89 -31.66 -7.38
C HIS A 54 -56.76 -30.70 -7.75
N LEU A 55 -56.95 -29.41 -7.53
CA LEU A 55 -55.90 -28.43 -7.75
C LEU A 55 -54.69 -28.68 -6.85
N ILE A 56 -54.93 -28.89 -5.54
CA ILE A 56 -53.87 -29.14 -4.59
C ILE A 56 -53.13 -30.44 -4.87
N GLU A 57 -53.84 -31.53 -5.16
CA GLU A 57 -53.22 -32.82 -5.51
C GLU A 57 -52.22 -32.71 -6.67
N ASN A 58 -52.53 -31.88 -7.69
CA ASN A 58 -51.68 -31.69 -8.83
C ASN A 58 -50.48 -30.74 -8.57
N ILE A 59 -50.61 -29.78 -7.65
CA ILE A 59 -49.63 -28.71 -7.44
C ILE A 59 -48.76 -28.98 -6.21
N ILE A 60 -49.25 -29.72 -5.20
CA ILE A 60 -48.57 -29.87 -3.90
C ILE A 60 -47.14 -30.39 -4.05
N ALA A 61 -46.93 -31.48 -4.77
CA ALA A 61 -45.63 -32.13 -4.87
C ALA A 61 -44.60 -31.28 -5.61
N PRO A 62 -44.86 -30.75 -6.80
CA PRO A 62 -43.88 -29.91 -7.50
C PRO A 62 -43.62 -28.59 -6.77
N MET A 63 -44.64 -27.99 -6.14
CA MET A 63 -44.50 -26.69 -5.46
C MET A 63 -43.72 -26.81 -4.15
N LEU A 64 -44.02 -27.79 -3.30
CA LEU A 64 -43.27 -28.07 -2.07
C LEU A 64 -41.79 -28.34 -2.38
N VAL A 65 -41.52 -29.18 -3.36
CA VAL A 65 -40.14 -29.56 -3.69
C VAL A 65 -39.40 -28.37 -4.29
N ALA A 66 -39.97 -27.70 -5.31
CA ALA A 66 -39.30 -26.63 -6.00
C ALA A 66 -39.03 -25.42 -5.09
N ASN A 67 -40.01 -24.98 -4.31
CA ASN A 67 -39.88 -23.78 -3.47
C ASN A 67 -38.99 -24.03 -2.25
N THR A 68 -39.16 -25.18 -1.57
CA THR A 68 -38.34 -25.54 -0.40
C THR A 68 -36.87 -25.75 -0.77
N LEU A 69 -36.63 -26.57 -1.81
CA LEU A 69 -35.23 -26.80 -2.28
C LEU A 69 -34.64 -25.55 -2.90
N GLY A 70 -35.43 -24.83 -3.69
CA GLY A 70 -34.99 -23.57 -4.32
C GLY A 70 -34.56 -22.52 -3.29
N ALA A 71 -35.37 -22.32 -2.24
CA ALA A 71 -35.04 -21.39 -1.15
C ALA A 71 -33.80 -21.84 -0.36
N ALA A 72 -33.68 -23.13 -0.05
CA ALA A 72 -32.51 -23.67 0.65
C ALA A 72 -31.22 -23.57 -0.20
N MET A 73 -31.32 -23.93 -1.50
CA MET A 73 -30.18 -23.83 -2.43
C MET A 73 -29.77 -22.38 -2.68
N PHE A 74 -30.73 -21.47 -2.81
CA PHE A 74 -30.45 -20.04 -2.96
C PHE A 74 -29.68 -19.47 -1.75
N MET A 75 -30.16 -19.83 -0.54
CA MET A 75 -29.47 -19.43 0.69
C MET A 75 -28.07 -20.04 0.77
N ARG A 76 -27.91 -21.31 0.39
CA ARG A 76 -26.57 -21.94 0.32
C ARG A 76 -25.64 -21.20 -0.63
N MET A 77 -26.12 -20.84 -1.82
CA MET A 77 -25.35 -20.10 -2.80
C MET A 77 -24.90 -18.73 -2.27
N ILE A 78 -25.78 -18.00 -1.53
CA ILE A 78 -25.42 -16.74 -0.88
C ILE A 78 -24.32 -16.94 0.16
N LEU A 79 -24.43 -17.99 1.00
CA LEU A 79 -23.41 -18.28 2.02
C LEU A 79 -22.07 -18.66 1.40
N ASP A 80 -22.07 -19.51 0.38
CA ASP A 80 -20.86 -19.93 -0.32
C ASP A 80 -20.21 -18.72 -1.01
N HIS A 81 -21.00 -17.81 -1.60
CA HIS A 81 -20.52 -16.57 -2.19
C HIS A 81 -19.88 -15.64 -1.14
N ARG A 82 -20.53 -15.45 0.02
CA ARG A 82 -19.95 -14.68 1.15
C ARG A 82 -18.65 -15.29 1.65
N ALA A 83 -18.64 -16.60 1.91
CA ALA A 83 -17.44 -17.30 2.36
C ALA A 83 -16.28 -17.19 1.35
N MET A 84 -16.60 -17.20 0.06
CA MET A 84 -15.62 -16.97 -1.00
C MET A 84 -15.05 -15.54 -0.92
N LEU A 85 -15.90 -14.52 -0.81
CA LEU A 85 -15.47 -13.12 -0.68
C LEU A 85 -14.59 -12.89 0.56
N GLU A 86 -14.95 -13.48 1.70
CA GLU A 86 -14.15 -13.40 2.92
C GLU A 86 -12.78 -14.05 2.76
N LYS A 87 -12.71 -15.25 2.17
CA LYS A 87 -11.45 -15.94 1.87
C LYS A 87 -10.56 -15.10 0.94
N TYR A 88 -11.14 -14.48 -0.09
CA TYR A 88 -10.40 -13.59 -0.99
C TYR A 88 -9.88 -12.35 -0.26
N SER A 89 -10.69 -11.73 0.60
CA SER A 89 -10.30 -10.55 1.38
C SER A 89 -9.14 -10.86 2.34
N VAL A 90 -9.21 -11.99 3.05
CA VAL A 90 -8.14 -12.43 3.96
C VAL A 90 -6.85 -12.74 3.19
N ALA A 91 -6.94 -13.51 2.10
CA ALA A 91 -5.79 -13.83 1.27
C ALA A 91 -5.15 -12.58 0.63
N PHE A 92 -5.98 -11.62 0.21
CA PHE A 92 -5.54 -10.32 -0.29
C PHE A 92 -4.77 -9.53 0.77
N SER A 93 -5.35 -9.40 1.97
CA SER A 93 -4.74 -8.67 3.08
C SER A 93 -3.41 -9.30 3.51
N ALA A 94 -3.36 -10.62 3.60
CA ALA A 94 -2.13 -11.35 3.93
C ALA A 94 -1.02 -11.15 2.89
N ARG A 95 -1.36 -11.18 1.58
CA ARG A 95 -0.40 -10.90 0.50
C ARG A 95 0.09 -9.46 0.52
N ALA A 96 -0.82 -8.49 0.70
CA ALA A 96 -0.45 -7.08 0.80
C ALA A 96 0.49 -6.81 1.97
N LEU A 97 0.21 -7.41 3.14
CA LEU A 97 1.06 -7.30 4.33
C LEU A 97 2.45 -7.93 4.09
N LYS A 98 2.50 -9.12 3.50
CA LYS A 98 3.76 -9.80 3.16
C LYS A 98 4.61 -8.99 2.18
N ILE A 99 3.99 -8.39 1.18
CA ILE A 99 4.69 -7.50 0.24
C ILE A 99 5.20 -6.26 0.98
N ALA A 100 4.39 -5.63 1.84
CA ALA A 100 4.78 -4.47 2.62
C ALA A 100 5.98 -4.77 3.53
N GLU A 101 5.97 -5.90 4.23
CA GLU A 101 7.07 -6.36 5.09
C GLU A 101 8.37 -6.56 4.31
N ARG A 102 8.32 -7.29 3.20
CA ARG A 102 9.48 -7.52 2.34
C ARG A 102 9.98 -6.23 1.66
N ALA A 103 9.07 -5.34 1.29
CA ALA A 103 9.35 -4.07 0.63
C ALA A 103 10.06 -3.06 1.54
N MET A 104 9.75 -3.06 2.83
CA MET A 104 10.25 -2.08 3.79
C MET A 104 11.78 -2.02 3.84
N TRP A 105 12.44 -3.18 3.81
CA TRP A 105 13.91 -3.26 3.85
C TRP A 105 14.60 -2.90 2.53
N VAL A 106 13.88 -3.05 1.42
CA VAL A 106 14.43 -2.80 0.08
C VAL A 106 14.51 -1.30 -0.21
N LEU A 107 13.47 -0.55 0.16
CA LEU A 107 13.36 0.87 -0.12
C LEU A 107 14.12 1.77 0.86
N ASP A 108 14.62 1.23 1.96
CA ASP A 108 15.50 1.96 2.88
C ASP A 108 16.80 2.42 2.20
N LYS A 109 17.18 1.73 1.11
CA LYS A 109 18.33 2.08 0.24
C LYS A 109 18.00 3.14 -0.82
N GLY A 110 16.79 3.71 -0.80
CA GLY A 110 16.31 4.67 -1.79
C GLY A 110 15.78 4.00 -3.07
N PHE A 111 15.33 4.83 -4.02
CA PHE A 111 14.76 4.40 -5.30
C PHE A 111 15.87 4.15 -6.33
N THR A 112 16.73 3.17 -6.06
CA THR A 112 17.88 2.78 -6.90
C THR A 112 17.50 1.61 -7.82
N GLN A 113 18.30 1.36 -8.86
CA GLN A 113 18.08 0.26 -9.79
C GLN A 113 18.07 -1.10 -9.07
N ASP A 114 19.01 -1.34 -8.14
CA ASP A 114 19.09 -2.58 -7.37
C ASP A 114 17.87 -2.77 -6.46
N ALA A 115 17.43 -1.72 -5.78
CA ALA A 115 16.24 -1.74 -4.96
C ALA A 115 14.98 -2.02 -5.81
N CYS A 116 14.86 -1.37 -6.98
CA CYS A 116 13.76 -1.60 -7.91
C CYS A 116 13.76 -3.04 -8.46
N GLN A 117 14.93 -3.62 -8.73
CA GLN A 117 15.05 -5.01 -9.19
C GLN A 117 14.59 -6.01 -8.12
N GLN A 118 15.00 -5.80 -6.86
CA GLN A 118 14.53 -6.63 -5.74
C GLN A 118 13.01 -6.47 -5.53
N MET A 119 12.51 -5.24 -5.62
CA MET A 119 11.09 -4.95 -5.50
C MET A 119 10.27 -5.60 -6.61
N ALA A 120 10.72 -5.50 -7.87
CA ALA A 120 10.06 -6.14 -9.00
C ALA A 120 9.97 -7.67 -8.82
N ARG A 121 11.02 -8.29 -8.25
CA ARG A 121 11.03 -9.73 -7.93
C ARG A 121 10.01 -10.08 -6.86
N ILE A 122 9.95 -9.30 -5.77
CA ILE A 122 8.96 -9.50 -4.70
C ILE A 122 7.54 -9.41 -5.28
N LEU A 123 7.27 -8.39 -6.08
CA LEU A 123 5.97 -8.21 -6.71
C LEU A 123 5.61 -9.35 -7.65
N TYR A 124 6.56 -9.81 -8.45
CA TYR A 124 6.37 -10.93 -9.38
C TYR A 124 6.02 -12.22 -8.63
N GLU A 125 6.79 -12.56 -7.58
CA GLU A 125 6.57 -13.77 -6.77
C GLU A 125 5.23 -13.75 -6.03
N GLU A 126 4.86 -12.60 -5.45
CA GLU A 126 3.67 -12.52 -4.60
C GLU A 126 2.37 -12.29 -5.40
N THR A 127 2.44 -11.66 -6.57
CA THR A 127 1.24 -11.40 -7.40
C THR A 127 0.95 -12.52 -8.40
N GLY A 128 1.98 -13.24 -8.86
CA GLY A 128 1.85 -14.27 -9.87
C GLY A 128 1.42 -13.75 -11.25
N VAL A 129 1.68 -12.46 -11.53
CA VAL A 129 1.45 -11.86 -12.85
C VAL A 129 2.50 -12.34 -13.87
N GLY A 130 2.25 -12.12 -15.16
CA GLY A 130 3.17 -12.58 -16.20
C GLY A 130 4.51 -11.85 -16.21
N ALA A 131 4.54 -10.54 -15.87
CA ALA A 131 5.77 -9.78 -15.67
C ALA A 131 5.52 -8.54 -14.82
N VAL A 132 6.58 -8.02 -14.21
CA VAL A 132 6.60 -6.78 -13.44
C VAL A 132 7.73 -5.89 -13.95
N ALA A 133 7.42 -4.60 -14.15
CA ALA A 133 8.43 -3.59 -14.44
C ALA A 133 8.30 -2.40 -13.47
N ILE A 134 9.42 -1.77 -13.15
CA ILE A 134 9.48 -0.52 -12.39
C ILE A 134 10.29 0.47 -13.21
N THR A 135 9.76 1.68 -13.35
CA THR A 135 10.43 2.76 -14.07
C THR A 135 10.59 3.99 -13.17
N ASP A 136 11.58 4.82 -13.44
CA ASP A 136 11.53 6.21 -13.06
C ASP A 136 10.72 7.01 -14.10
N ARG A 137 10.96 8.31 -14.26
CA ARG A 137 10.26 9.14 -15.24
C ARG A 137 10.79 9.00 -16.67
N GLU A 138 11.98 8.42 -16.84
CA GLU A 138 12.71 8.38 -18.11
C GLU A 138 13.11 6.97 -18.53
N LYS A 139 13.46 6.12 -17.56
CA LYS A 139 14.10 4.83 -17.80
C LYS A 139 13.40 3.67 -17.11
N LEU A 140 13.54 2.50 -17.69
CA LEU A 140 13.20 1.22 -17.07
C LEU A 140 14.27 0.89 -16.03
N LEU A 141 13.90 0.81 -14.74
CA LEU A 141 14.81 0.48 -13.66
C LEU A 141 14.89 -1.02 -13.38
N ALA A 142 13.76 -1.71 -13.53
CA ALA A 142 13.68 -3.15 -13.28
C ALA A 142 12.65 -3.80 -14.18
N PHE A 143 12.92 -5.05 -14.57
CA PHE A 143 11.99 -5.91 -15.27
C PHE A 143 12.20 -7.37 -14.84
N ILE A 144 11.12 -8.10 -14.55
CA ILE A 144 11.12 -9.52 -14.16
C ILE A 144 9.96 -10.22 -14.85
N GLY A 145 10.22 -11.38 -15.45
CA GLY A 145 9.21 -12.26 -16.01
C GLY A 145 9.20 -12.33 -17.54
N ILE A 146 8.04 -12.56 -18.13
CA ILE A 146 7.89 -12.76 -19.58
C ILE A 146 8.34 -11.51 -20.34
N GLY A 147 9.31 -11.66 -21.24
CA GLY A 147 9.88 -10.55 -22.02
C GLY A 147 11.16 -9.95 -21.43
N GLU A 148 11.74 -10.57 -20.41
CA GLU A 148 13.01 -10.15 -19.80
C GLU A 148 14.17 -10.13 -20.81
N ASP A 149 14.07 -10.91 -21.89
CA ASP A 149 15.04 -11.00 -22.98
C ASP A 149 15.17 -9.71 -23.80
N HIS A 150 14.15 -8.86 -23.84
CA HIS A 150 14.13 -7.62 -24.63
C HIS A 150 13.72 -6.37 -23.86
N HIS A 151 13.17 -6.48 -22.65
CA HIS A 151 12.91 -5.36 -21.76
C HIS A 151 14.09 -5.17 -20.81
N LEU A 152 15.13 -4.52 -21.26
CA LEU A 152 16.39 -4.39 -20.52
C LEU A 152 16.36 -3.18 -19.57
N PRO A 153 16.69 -3.35 -18.27
CA PRO A 153 16.89 -2.23 -17.35
C PRO A 153 17.92 -1.23 -17.86
N GLY A 154 17.68 0.05 -17.60
CA GLY A 154 18.51 1.18 -18.10
C GLY A 154 18.05 1.76 -19.43
N THR A 155 17.16 1.09 -20.17
CA THR A 155 16.64 1.60 -21.45
C THR A 155 15.59 2.69 -21.23
N ALA A 156 15.46 3.62 -22.18
CA ALA A 156 14.46 4.67 -22.12
C ALA A 156 13.03 4.10 -22.22
N ILE A 157 12.08 4.76 -21.55
CA ILE A 157 10.66 4.44 -21.64
C ILE A 157 10.18 4.75 -23.06
N ASN A 158 9.51 3.78 -23.71
CA ASN A 158 8.92 3.93 -25.03
C ASN A 158 7.43 3.59 -25.07
N SER A 159 6.81 3.27 -23.93
CA SER A 159 5.40 2.90 -23.80
C SER A 159 4.51 4.14 -23.62
N GLN A 160 3.59 4.37 -24.55
CA GLN A 160 2.60 5.45 -24.44
C GLN A 160 1.77 5.39 -23.16
N HIS A 161 1.40 4.17 -22.71
CA HIS A 161 0.65 4.00 -21.47
C HIS A 161 1.46 4.46 -20.25
N THR A 162 2.79 4.29 -20.26
CA THR A 162 3.66 4.77 -19.18
C THR A 162 3.75 6.29 -19.18
N PHE A 163 3.93 6.91 -20.34
CA PHE A 163 3.93 8.37 -20.47
C PHE A 163 2.60 8.97 -20.00
N LYS A 164 1.47 8.38 -20.41
CA LYS A 164 0.13 8.82 -19.98
C LYS A 164 -0.01 8.73 -18.46
N ALA A 165 0.42 7.64 -17.84
CA ALA A 165 0.36 7.46 -16.39
C ALA A 165 1.22 8.50 -15.64
N ILE A 166 2.41 8.83 -16.17
CA ILE A 166 3.30 9.84 -15.58
C ILE A 166 2.72 11.25 -15.74
N GLN A 167 2.20 11.60 -16.91
CA GLN A 167 1.72 12.95 -17.21
C GLN A 167 0.43 13.28 -16.47
N HIS A 168 -0.50 12.34 -16.40
CA HIS A 168 -1.84 12.58 -15.82
C HIS A 168 -1.94 12.10 -14.37
N ASN A 169 -0.89 11.45 -13.84
CA ASN A 169 -0.90 10.86 -12.50
C ASN A 169 -2.08 9.90 -12.28
N GLU A 170 -2.42 9.13 -13.31
CA GLU A 170 -3.55 8.20 -13.33
C GLU A 170 -3.10 6.78 -13.61
N VAL A 171 -3.90 5.83 -13.09
CA VAL A 171 -3.72 4.42 -13.41
C VAL A 171 -4.18 4.16 -14.83
N VAL A 172 -3.30 3.61 -15.66
CA VAL A 172 -3.60 3.27 -17.06
C VAL A 172 -3.68 1.77 -17.20
N TYR A 173 -4.82 1.29 -17.68
CA TYR A 173 -5.07 -0.13 -17.92
C TYR A 173 -5.29 -0.40 -19.40
N ALA A 174 -4.48 -1.29 -19.98
CA ALA A 174 -4.68 -1.85 -21.29
C ALA A 174 -5.05 -3.33 -21.13
N ASP A 175 -6.33 -3.65 -21.42
CA ASP A 175 -6.92 -4.96 -21.16
C ASP A 175 -6.57 -6.03 -22.21
N GLY A 176 -5.96 -5.60 -23.31
CA GLY A 176 -5.62 -6.48 -24.42
C GLY A 176 -6.77 -6.72 -25.42
N ASN A 177 -7.99 -6.27 -25.12
CA ASN A 177 -9.17 -6.39 -25.97
C ASN A 177 -9.66 -5.03 -26.49
N LEU A 178 -10.21 -4.20 -25.60
CA LEU A 178 -10.70 -2.85 -25.94
C LEU A 178 -9.54 -1.88 -26.14
N ILE A 179 -8.53 -1.97 -25.29
CA ILE A 179 -7.30 -1.19 -25.36
C ILE A 179 -6.14 -2.19 -25.50
N PRO A 180 -5.70 -2.46 -26.75
CA PRO A 180 -4.66 -3.45 -26.98
C PRO A 180 -3.33 -2.98 -26.41
N TYR A 181 -2.62 -3.91 -25.77
CA TYR A 181 -1.23 -3.74 -25.45
C TYR A 181 -0.37 -4.34 -26.58
N SER A 182 0.50 -3.53 -27.14
CA SER A 182 1.55 -3.97 -28.06
C SER A 182 2.91 -3.56 -27.53
N CYS A 183 3.86 -4.49 -27.57
CA CYS A 183 5.24 -4.19 -27.26
C CYS A 183 5.91 -3.49 -28.42
N ASN A 184 6.46 -2.29 -28.19
CA ASN A 184 7.16 -1.53 -29.22
C ASN A 184 8.61 -2.01 -29.46
N LEU A 185 9.13 -2.89 -28.60
CA LEU A 185 10.49 -3.39 -28.66
C LEU A 185 10.61 -4.68 -29.48
N HIS A 186 9.63 -5.58 -29.35
CA HIS A 186 9.69 -6.89 -30.00
C HIS A 186 8.31 -7.34 -30.51
N PRO A 187 8.15 -7.59 -31.83
CA PRO A 187 6.85 -7.95 -32.42
C PRO A 187 6.25 -9.26 -31.88
N GLN A 188 7.09 -10.21 -31.47
CA GLN A 188 6.66 -11.50 -30.95
C GLN A 188 6.55 -11.52 -29.42
N CYS A 189 6.56 -10.37 -28.76
CA CYS A 189 6.36 -10.28 -27.32
C CYS A 189 5.05 -10.97 -26.90
N ARG A 190 5.14 -11.82 -25.87
CA ARG A 190 4.01 -12.62 -25.36
C ARG A 190 3.09 -11.86 -24.39
N LEU A 191 3.46 -10.64 -24.00
CA LEU A 191 2.65 -9.79 -23.15
C LEU A 191 1.42 -9.29 -23.92
N GLY A 192 0.24 -9.31 -23.28
CA GLY A 192 -1.04 -8.99 -23.94
C GLY A 192 -1.86 -7.93 -23.23
N SER A 193 -1.64 -7.73 -21.94
CA SER A 193 -2.29 -6.67 -21.17
C SER A 193 -1.31 -6.04 -20.20
N SER A 194 -1.55 -4.80 -19.83
CA SER A 194 -0.71 -4.05 -18.91
C SER A 194 -1.52 -3.15 -17.98
N LEU A 195 -1.10 -3.10 -16.74
CA LEU A 195 -1.58 -2.16 -15.73
C LEU A 195 -0.40 -1.28 -15.32
N VAL A 196 -0.49 0.01 -15.56
CA VAL A 196 0.53 0.99 -15.22
C VAL A 196 0.03 1.86 -14.09
N ILE A 197 0.75 1.90 -12.98
CA ILE A 197 0.35 2.58 -11.76
C ILE A 197 1.44 3.59 -11.39
N PRO A 198 1.12 4.89 -11.27
CA PRO A 198 2.09 5.91 -10.89
C PRO A 198 2.53 5.75 -9.43
N LEU A 199 3.82 5.93 -9.19
CA LEU A 199 4.42 6.07 -7.87
C LEU A 199 4.52 7.56 -7.54
N ARG A 200 3.88 7.96 -6.45
CA ARG A 200 3.76 9.35 -6.03
C ARG A 200 4.85 9.72 -5.04
N GLY A 201 5.47 10.86 -5.28
CA GLY A 201 6.40 11.52 -4.38
C GLY A 201 5.77 12.71 -3.67
N GLU A 202 6.60 13.68 -3.32
CA GLU A 202 6.19 14.94 -2.68
C GLU A 202 5.23 15.72 -3.55
N GLU A 203 4.26 16.38 -2.92
CA GLU A 203 3.23 17.22 -3.57
C GLU A 203 2.43 16.49 -4.67
N GLY A 204 2.37 15.16 -4.60
CA GLY A 204 1.68 14.35 -5.60
C GLY A 204 2.44 14.20 -6.93
N SER A 205 3.68 14.65 -7.01
CA SER A 205 4.53 14.45 -8.19
C SER A 205 4.76 12.96 -8.48
N VAL A 206 4.76 12.57 -9.74
CA VAL A 206 5.07 11.18 -10.12
C VAL A 206 6.59 11.02 -10.17
N VAL A 207 7.13 10.08 -9.39
CA VAL A 207 8.57 9.75 -9.35
C VAL A 207 8.92 8.56 -10.25
N GLY A 208 7.94 7.75 -10.61
CA GLY A 208 8.09 6.57 -11.45
C GLY A 208 6.79 5.82 -11.61
N THR A 209 6.85 4.60 -12.13
CA THR A 209 5.68 3.74 -12.28
C THR A 209 5.99 2.29 -11.92
N ILE A 210 4.95 1.58 -11.44
CA ILE A 210 4.92 0.12 -11.41
C ILE A 210 4.06 -0.33 -12.58
N LYS A 211 4.53 -1.33 -13.29
CA LYS A 211 3.79 -1.94 -14.38
C LYS A 211 3.65 -3.43 -14.12
N LEU A 212 2.43 -3.89 -14.14
CA LEU A 212 2.10 -5.31 -14.09
C LEU A 212 1.62 -5.75 -15.47
N TYR A 213 2.02 -6.93 -15.89
CA TYR A 213 1.68 -7.49 -17.20
C TYR A 213 1.09 -8.87 -17.07
N GLU A 214 0.15 -9.19 -17.98
CA GLU A 214 -0.31 -10.56 -18.19
C GLU A 214 -0.08 -10.98 -19.65
N PRO A 215 0.12 -12.28 -19.90
CA PRO A 215 0.28 -12.80 -21.28
C PRO A 215 -0.99 -12.68 -22.09
N LYS A 216 -0.87 -12.71 -23.42
CA LYS A 216 -1.95 -12.48 -24.43
C LYS A 216 -3.25 -13.27 -24.25
N ARG A 217 -3.26 -14.34 -23.46
CA ARG A 217 -4.44 -15.20 -23.26
C ARG A 217 -4.96 -15.17 -21.82
N LYS A 218 -4.42 -14.30 -20.99
CA LYS A 218 -4.77 -14.21 -19.58
C LYS A 218 -5.26 -12.79 -19.26
N PHE A 219 -6.48 -12.70 -18.73
CA PHE A 219 -7.05 -11.42 -18.30
C PHE A 219 -6.50 -11.01 -16.95
N PHE A 220 -6.34 -9.70 -16.76
CA PHE A 220 -6.10 -9.15 -15.44
C PHE A 220 -7.32 -9.41 -14.56
N SER A 221 -7.12 -10.09 -13.43
CA SER A 221 -8.17 -10.17 -12.43
C SER A 221 -8.35 -8.80 -11.75
N SER A 222 -9.59 -8.50 -11.36
CA SER A 222 -9.88 -7.30 -10.55
C SER A 222 -9.06 -7.27 -9.25
N ILE A 223 -8.74 -8.44 -8.71
CA ILE A 223 -7.89 -8.63 -7.54
C ILE A 223 -6.47 -8.13 -7.80
N ASN A 224 -5.85 -8.51 -8.93
CA ASN A 224 -4.49 -8.05 -9.27
C ASN A 224 -4.44 -6.54 -9.49
N ARG A 225 -5.49 -5.94 -10.04
CA ARG A 225 -5.60 -4.49 -10.18
C ARG A 225 -5.64 -3.81 -8.82
N THR A 226 -6.54 -4.22 -7.93
CA THR A 226 -6.67 -3.63 -6.58
C THR A 226 -5.41 -3.85 -5.76
N LEU A 227 -4.77 -5.02 -5.88
CA LEU A 227 -3.50 -5.32 -5.24
C LEU A 227 -2.39 -4.39 -5.75
N GLY A 228 -2.26 -4.24 -7.06
CA GLY A 228 -1.28 -3.34 -7.68
C GLY A 228 -1.44 -1.89 -7.22
N GLU A 229 -2.66 -1.36 -7.21
CA GLU A 229 -2.95 -0.01 -6.72
C GLU A 229 -2.65 0.16 -5.23
N GLY A 230 -2.95 -0.85 -4.40
CA GLY A 230 -2.63 -0.87 -2.98
C GLY A 230 -1.12 -0.87 -2.73
N ILE A 231 -0.39 -1.71 -3.45
CA ILE A 231 1.07 -1.81 -3.38
C ILE A 231 1.72 -0.49 -3.81
N ALA A 232 1.27 0.11 -4.92
CA ALA A 232 1.81 1.37 -5.40
C ALA A 232 1.64 2.50 -4.36
N ARG A 233 0.52 2.52 -3.63
CA ARG A 233 0.32 3.46 -2.51
C ARG A 233 1.29 3.20 -1.36
N LEU A 234 1.49 1.95 -0.97
CA LEU A 234 2.46 1.59 0.07
C LEU A 234 3.89 2.00 -0.35
N LEU A 235 4.29 1.69 -1.58
CA LEU A 235 5.62 2.04 -2.09
C LEU A 235 5.81 3.54 -2.23
N SER A 236 4.79 4.28 -2.66
CA SER A 236 4.83 5.75 -2.68
C SER A 236 5.06 6.32 -1.28
N GLY A 237 4.38 5.78 -0.25
CA GLY A 237 4.59 6.15 1.14
C GLY A 237 6.01 5.86 1.63
N GLN A 238 6.57 4.71 1.25
CA GLN A 238 7.95 4.34 1.61
C GLN A 238 9.00 5.23 0.91
N ILE A 239 8.81 5.54 -0.37
CA ILE A 239 9.70 6.46 -1.11
C ILE A 239 9.70 7.83 -0.45
N LEU A 240 8.54 8.32 -0.04
CA LEU A 240 8.40 9.60 0.64
C LEU A 240 9.08 9.59 2.02
N ALA A 241 8.87 8.53 2.81
CA ALA A 241 9.50 8.35 4.12
C ALA A 241 11.04 8.27 4.02
N SER A 242 11.56 7.53 3.04
CA SER A 242 13.00 7.42 2.79
C SER A 242 13.62 8.78 2.43
N LYS A 243 12.98 9.57 1.57
CA LYS A 243 13.42 10.93 1.24
C LYS A 243 13.42 11.86 2.45
N TYR A 244 12.36 11.82 3.25
CA TYR A 244 12.26 12.63 4.47
C TYR A 244 13.38 12.29 5.46
N ASN A 245 13.65 11.01 5.68
CA ASN A 245 14.73 10.56 6.55
C ASN A 245 16.11 11.03 6.04
N GLU A 246 16.33 10.96 4.73
CA GLU A 246 17.58 11.44 4.13
C GLU A 246 17.74 12.96 4.28
N GLN A 247 16.68 13.75 4.03
CA GLN A 247 16.70 15.19 4.26
C GLN A 247 17.00 15.53 5.73
N LYS A 248 16.36 14.84 6.67
CA LYS A 248 16.61 15.00 8.12
C LYS A 248 18.06 14.68 8.47
N ARG A 249 18.61 13.62 7.88
CA ARG A 249 20.02 13.24 8.07
C ARG A 249 20.98 14.31 7.55
N LEU A 250 20.71 14.84 6.36
CA LEU A 250 21.53 15.89 5.74
C LEU A 250 21.46 17.20 6.55
N LEU A 251 20.28 17.58 7.06
CA LEU A 251 20.12 18.72 7.95
C LEU A 251 20.96 18.56 9.22
N ALA A 252 20.84 17.43 9.90
CA ALA A 252 21.64 17.16 11.10
C ALA A 252 23.15 17.18 10.83
N GLN A 253 23.58 16.61 9.69
CA GLN A 253 25.00 16.70 9.28
C GLN A 253 25.44 18.15 9.00
N SER A 254 24.57 18.96 8.39
CA SER A 254 24.84 20.36 8.12
C SER A 254 24.97 21.16 9.43
N GLU A 255 24.07 20.92 10.38
CA GLU A 255 24.13 21.54 11.71
C GLU A 255 25.43 21.17 12.44
N ILE A 256 25.83 19.90 12.43
CA ILE A 256 27.11 19.47 13.03
C ILE A 256 28.30 20.18 12.36
N LYS A 257 28.29 20.28 11.01
CA LYS A 257 29.36 21.00 10.29
C LYS A 257 29.39 22.48 10.65
N LEU A 258 28.22 23.13 10.78
CA LEU A 258 28.13 24.53 11.19
C LEU A 258 28.71 24.73 12.60
N LEU A 259 28.32 23.84 13.55
CA LEU A 259 28.85 23.86 14.92
C LEU A 259 30.36 23.66 14.95
N GLN A 260 30.89 22.72 14.15
CA GLN A 260 32.34 22.51 14.04
C GLN A 260 33.06 23.70 13.42
N ALA A 261 32.48 24.38 12.43
CA ALA A 261 33.07 25.54 11.77
C ALA A 261 33.12 26.77 12.68
N GLN A 262 32.23 26.89 13.66
CA GLN A 262 32.22 27.97 14.65
C GLN A 262 33.38 27.87 15.65
N ILE A 263 33.93 26.68 15.85
CA ILE A 263 35.20 26.52 16.54
C ILE A 263 36.29 26.65 15.50
N ASN A 264 36.90 27.82 15.37
CA ASN A 264 38.00 28.03 14.42
C ASN A 264 39.16 27.05 14.69
N PRO A 265 39.31 25.93 13.93
CA PRO A 265 40.32 24.91 14.24
C PRO A 265 41.74 25.48 14.14
N HIS A 266 41.95 26.42 13.22
CA HIS A 266 43.24 27.06 13.00
C HIS A 266 43.62 27.91 14.21
N PHE A 267 42.68 28.65 14.80
CA PHE A 267 42.91 29.39 16.04
C PHE A 267 43.29 28.46 17.18
N LEU A 268 42.57 27.35 17.34
CA LEU A 268 42.85 26.35 18.39
C LEU A 268 44.26 25.76 18.24
N PHE A 269 44.65 25.36 17.02
CA PHE A 269 46.00 24.84 16.77
C PHE A 269 47.07 25.88 17.05
N ASN A 270 46.88 27.16 16.66
CA ASN A 270 47.82 28.24 16.91
C ASN A 270 47.95 28.54 18.41
N ALA A 271 46.83 28.60 19.13
CA ALA A 271 46.81 28.79 20.58
C ALA A 271 47.54 27.68 21.35
N LEU A 272 47.33 26.42 20.94
CA LEU A 272 48.00 25.25 21.54
C LEU A 272 49.51 25.26 21.24
N ASN A 273 49.92 25.63 19.98
CA ASN A 273 51.32 25.76 19.61
C ASN A 273 52.03 26.88 20.40
N THR A 274 51.34 28.02 20.58
CA THR A 274 51.84 29.13 21.41
C THR A 274 52.00 28.69 22.84
N LEU A 275 50.98 28.01 23.40
CA LEU A 275 51.06 27.46 24.76
C LEU A 275 52.26 26.51 24.92
N ALA A 276 52.45 25.58 23.98
CA ALA A 276 53.59 24.65 24.01
C ALA A 276 54.96 25.37 23.96
N ALA A 277 55.05 26.49 23.25
CA ALA A 277 56.27 27.30 23.21
C ALA A 277 56.53 28.08 24.49
N VAL A 278 55.47 28.61 25.15
CA VAL A 278 55.61 29.48 26.33
C VAL A 278 55.79 28.63 27.60
N ILE A 279 55.24 27.43 27.69
CA ILE A 279 55.22 26.58 28.89
C ILE A 279 56.61 26.27 29.45
N ARG A 280 57.64 26.22 28.62
CA ARG A 280 59.05 25.99 29.01
C ARG A 280 59.79 27.25 29.45
N ARG A 281 59.35 28.43 29.01
CA ARG A 281 60.05 29.72 29.23
C ARG A 281 59.42 30.49 30.36
N ASP A 282 58.09 30.49 30.44
CA ASP A 282 57.31 31.22 31.44
C ASP A 282 56.04 30.42 31.81
N PRO A 283 56.15 29.53 32.81
CA PRO A 283 55.01 28.70 33.22
C PRO A 283 53.83 29.52 33.76
N GLU A 284 54.06 30.72 34.32
CA GLU A 284 52.95 31.54 34.85
C GLU A 284 52.15 32.19 33.72
N SER A 285 52.81 32.73 32.69
CA SER A 285 52.17 33.23 31.50
C SER A 285 51.46 32.09 30.73
N ALA A 286 52.00 30.87 30.72
CA ALA A 286 51.34 29.72 30.11
C ALA A 286 50.05 29.38 30.89
N ARG A 287 50.06 29.44 32.23
CA ARG A 287 48.86 29.21 33.06
C ARG A 287 47.78 30.23 32.78
N GLN A 288 48.12 31.50 32.64
CA GLN A 288 47.18 32.56 32.30
C GLN A 288 46.59 32.34 30.90
N LEU A 289 47.39 31.97 29.90
CA LEU A 289 46.92 31.66 28.55
C LEU A 289 45.88 30.52 28.52
N VAL A 290 46.09 29.47 29.33
CA VAL A 290 45.09 28.37 29.51
C VAL A 290 43.77 28.90 30.08
N LEU A 291 43.83 29.79 31.08
CA LEU A 291 42.61 30.35 31.66
C LEU A 291 41.86 31.25 30.68
N TYR A 292 42.58 32.09 29.92
CA TYR A 292 41.97 32.88 28.82
C TYR A 292 41.35 32.00 27.75
N LEU A 293 42.06 30.99 27.29
CA LEU A 293 41.56 30.05 26.27
C LEU A 293 40.30 29.29 26.76
N SER A 294 40.33 28.86 28.02
CA SER A 294 39.16 28.21 28.66
C SER A 294 37.96 29.15 28.73
N THR A 295 38.19 30.42 29.10
CA THR A 295 37.13 31.44 29.16
C THR A 295 36.58 31.75 27.76
N PHE A 296 37.46 31.92 26.79
CA PHE A 296 37.10 32.14 25.37
C PHE A 296 36.23 31.02 24.85
N PHE A 297 36.62 29.75 25.00
CA PHE A 297 35.83 28.64 24.51
C PHE A 297 34.50 28.50 25.26
N ARG A 298 34.47 28.72 26.57
CA ARG A 298 33.23 28.70 27.36
C ARG A 298 32.25 29.77 26.86
N LYS A 299 32.71 30.98 26.58
CA LYS A 299 31.89 32.08 26.02
C LYS A 299 31.46 31.78 24.60
N SER A 300 32.36 31.28 23.74
CA SER A 300 32.03 30.88 22.38
C SER A 300 30.95 29.78 22.31
N LEU A 301 30.99 28.79 23.21
CA LEU A 301 29.97 27.73 23.32
C LEU A 301 28.65 28.26 23.86
N LYS A 302 28.68 29.14 24.87
CA LYS A 302 27.47 29.74 25.44
C LYS A 302 26.70 30.61 24.43
N ARG A 303 27.39 31.25 23.51
CA ARG A 303 26.82 32.02 22.40
C ARG A 303 25.97 31.20 21.44
N LEU A 304 26.16 29.87 21.42
CA LEU A 304 25.36 28.93 20.63
C LEU A 304 23.96 28.69 21.21
N GLU A 305 23.72 29.03 22.48
CA GLU A 305 22.45 28.83 23.18
C GLU A 305 21.45 29.99 22.99
N GLY A 306 21.83 31.07 22.25
CA GLY A 306 20.86 31.97 21.62
C GLY A 306 20.67 33.36 22.23
N ASP A 307 21.22 33.71 23.40
CA ASP A 307 21.00 35.01 24.05
C ASP A 307 22.32 35.71 24.43
N ALA A 308 23.05 36.16 23.41
CA ALA A 308 24.23 37.03 23.65
C ALA A 308 23.80 38.50 23.73
N THR A 309 24.09 39.16 24.83
CA THR A 309 23.92 40.62 24.97
C THR A 309 25.11 41.37 24.37
N LEU A 310 24.93 42.68 24.06
CA LEU A 310 26.00 43.51 23.56
C LEU A 310 27.21 43.55 24.53
N GLY A 311 26.94 43.44 25.85
CA GLY A 311 27.97 43.32 26.89
C GLY A 311 28.78 42.04 26.78
N ASP A 312 28.13 40.90 26.46
CA ASP A 312 28.80 39.61 26.24
C ASP A 312 29.70 39.66 25.00
N GLU A 313 29.31 40.40 23.94
CA GLU A 313 30.11 40.60 22.76
C GLU A 313 31.37 41.43 23.03
N ILE A 314 31.28 42.53 23.79
CA ILE A 314 32.41 43.35 24.15
C ILE A 314 33.41 42.54 24.99
N GLU A 315 32.92 41.84 26.05
CA GLU A 315 33.78 40.95 26.86
C GLU A 315 34.41 39.78 26.02
N HIS A 316 33.79 39.36 24.97
CA HIS A 316 34.34 38.34 24.09
C HIS A 316 35.52 38.91 23.26
N VAL A 317 35.38 40.15 22.76
CA VAL A 317 36.44 40.85 22.03
C VAL A 317 37.63 41.15 22.94
N ASP A 318 37.40 41.56 24.19
CA ASP A 318 38.47 41.82 25.13
C ASP A 318 39.23 40.54 25.54
N ALA A 319 38.59 39.36 25.42
CA ALA A 319 39.21 38.05 25.70
C ALA A 319 39.98 37.47 24.51
N TYR A 320 39.81 38.05 23.29
CA TYR A 320 40.46 37.62 22.04
C TYR A 320 41.82 38.27 21.94
#